data_00146efac3acdd1a229823211efa4704
#
_entry.id   00146efac3acdd1a229823211efa4704
#
_cell.length_a   1.000
_cell.length_b   1.000
_cell.length_c   1.000
_cell.angle_alpha   90.00
_cell.angle_beta   90.00
_cell.angle_gamma   90.00
#
_symmetry.space_group_name_H-M   'P 1'
#
loop_
_entity.id
_entity.type
_entity.pdbx_description
1 polymer ?
#
loop_
_entity_poly.entity_id
_entity_poly.type
_entity_poly.pdbx_seq_one_letter_code
_entity_poly.pdbx_strand_id
1 'polypeptide(L)'
;MLNDKNKNLLIYHFLVIIFGFASILGKLISIDALPLTIYRMSIAFVGLAVYFLIINPNYFYLDRSMWGKVFLGGFFIGLHWFTFFYAIKIAGVSLTLSMMASGALITALIDPLLNGRKILKHEVFFGGFAALGIGVIYQAEFEHFIGISIAFLS
;
A
#
# COMPACT_ATOMS: atom_id res chain seq x y z
N MET A 1 -28.77 6.82 -14.48
CA MET A 1 -27.86 5.76 -14.06
C MET A 1 -26.44 6.21 -14.36
N LEU A 2 -25.52 6.17 -13.39
CA LEU A 2 -24.11 6.47 -13.63
C LEU A 2 -23.54 5.38 -14.54
N ASN A 3 -22.77 5.76 -15.56
CA ASN A 3 -22.02 4.83 -16.41
C ASN A 3 -21.05 4.03 -15.50
N ASP A 4 -20.81 2.75 -15.78
CA ASP A 4 -19.97 1.87 -14.99
C ASP A 4 -18.57 2.45 -14.72
N LYS A 5 -18.02 3.20 -15.68
CA LYS A 5 -16.76 3.94 -15.52
C LYS A 5 -16.85 4.96 -14.38
N ASN A 6 -17.92 5.75 -14.32
CA ASN A 6 -18.09 6.80 -13.31
C ASN A 6 -18.35 6.19 -11.92
N LYS A 7 -19.10 5.09 -11.86
CA LYS A 7 -19.32 4.32 -10.64
C LYS A 7 -17.99 3.77 -10.08
N ASN A 8 -17.17 3.16 -10.92
CA ASN A 8 -15.88 2.63 -10.53
C ASN A 8 -14.91 3.72 -10.06
N LEU A 9 -14.90 4.88 -10.73
CA LEU A 9 -14.14 6.05 -10.30
C LEU A 9 -14.57 6.55 -8.92
N LEU A 10 -15.85 6.61 -8.67
CA LEU A 10 -16.40 7.08 -7.39
C LEU A 10 -16.04 6.12 -6.25
N ILE A 11 -16.15 4.81 -6.49
CA ILE A 11 -15.70 3.76 -5.55
C ILE A 11 -14.20 3.90 -5.27
N TYR A 12 -13.38 4.10 -6.31
CA TYR A 12 -11.94 4.29 -6.17
C TYR A 12 -11.60 5.48 -5.28
N HIS A 13 -12.22 6.65 -5.52
CA HIS A 13 -11.98 7.84 -4.70
C HIS A 13 -12.42 7.63 -3.24
N PHE A 14 -13.55 6.94 -3.03
CA PHE A 14 -13.99 6.60 -1.68
C PHE A 14 -12.99 5.70 -0.95
N LEU A 15 -12.44 4.69 -1.63
CA LEU A 15 -11.38 3.84 -1.08
C LEU A 15 -10.12 4.63 -0.73
N VAL A 16 -9.69 5.57 -1.58
CA VAL A 16 -8.53 6.44 -1.29
C VAL A 16 -8.74 7.26 -0.01
N ILE A 17 -9.94 7.79 0.19
CA ILE A 17 -10.29 8.50 1.42
C ILE A 17 -10.20 7.58 2.64
N ILE A 18 -10.77 6.37 2.57
CA ILE A 18 -10.68 5.37 3.65
C ILE A 18 -9.23 5.03 3.98
N PHE A 19 -8.37 4.82 2.97
CA PHE A 19 -6.95 4.54 3.19
C PHE A 19 -6.21 5.72 3.85
N GLY A 20 -6.54 6.97 3.46
CA GLY A 20 -6.01 8.15 4.13
C GLY A 20 -6.37 8.20 5.62
N PHE A 21 -7.64 7.95 5.96
CA PHE A 21 -8.09 7.84 7.35
C PHE A 21 -7.39 6.71 8.11
N ALA A 22 -7.20 5.56 7.48
CA ALA A 22 -6.51 4.42 8.09
C ALA A 22 -5.08 4.77 8.51
N SER A 23 -4.38 5.61 7.74
CA SER A 23 -3.03 6.09 8.04
C SER A 23 -3.02 7.03 9.25
N ILE A 24 -3.98 7.96 9.32
CA ILE A 24 -4.14 8.89 10.46
C ILE A 24 -4.44 8.09 11.73
N LEU A 25 -5.39 7.15 11.68
CA LEU A 25 -5.71 6.27 12.81
C LEU A 25 -4.49 5.45 13.24
N GLY A 26 -3.68 4.98 12.30
CA GLY A 26 -2.43 4.28 12.59
C GLY A 26 -1.43 5.11 13.40
N LYS A 27 -1.40 6.44 13.21
CA LYS A 27 -0.58 7.35 14.02
C LYS A 27 -1.18 7.59 15.40
N LEU A 28 -2.50 7.76 15.48
CA LEU A 28 -3.21 8.09 16.71
C LEU A 28 -3.27 6.92 17.72
N ILE A 29 -3.31 5.70 17.22
CA ILE A 29 -3.32 4.50 18.06
C ILE A 29 -1.96 4.38 18.77
N SER A 30 -1.96 4.28 20.11
CA SER A 30 -0.77 4.31 20.97
C SER A 30 0.07 3.03 20.91
N ILE A 31 -0.45 1.92 20.41
CA ILE A 31 0.29 0.64 20.30
C ILE A 31 1.35 0.69 19.19
N ASP A 32 2.39 -0.13 19.35
CA ASP A 32 3.49 -0.21 18.38
C ASP A 32 3.05 -0.78 17.02
N ALA A 33 3.88 -0.57 16.00
CA ALA A 33 3.57 -0.95 14.62
C ALA A 33 3.31 -2.46 14.44
N LEU A 34 4.09 -3.31 15.10
CA LEU A 34 3.94 -4.77 14.98
C LEU A 34 2.61 -5.28 15.55
N PRO A 35 2.24 -5.01 16.82
CA PRO A 35 0.94 -5.39 17.34
C PRO A 35 -0.21 -4.77 16.53
N LEU A 36 -0.09 -3.51 16.11
CA LEU A 36 -1.10 -2.84 15.29
C LEU A 36 -1.36 -3.60 13.99
N THR A 37 -0.29 -4.00 13.31
CA THR A 37 -0.37 -4.79 12.07
C THR A 37 -1.06 -6.14 12.33
N ILE A 38 -0.64 -6.86 13.38
CA ILE A 38 -1.21 -8.16 13.73
C ILE A 38 -2.72 -8.05 14.01
N TYR A 39 -3.14 -7.09 14.85
CA TYR A 39 -4.55 -6.89 15.16
C TYR A 39 -5.38 -6.57 13.92
N ARG A 40 -4.91 -5.67 13.06
CA ARG A 40 -5.62 -5.32 11.83
C ARG A 40 -5.75 -6.49 10.87
N MET A 41 -4.68 -7.25 10.66
CA MET A 41 -4.71 -8.42 9.78
C MET A 41 -5.60 -9.52 10.36
N SER A 42 -5.58 -9.73 11.68
CA SER A 42 -6.43 -10.70 12.35
C SER A 42 -7.92 -10.33 12.24
N ILE A 43 -8.27 -9.08 12.47
CA ILE A 43 -9.65 -8.59 12.33
C ILE A 43 -10.13 -8.73 10.89
N ALA A 44 -9.30 -8.34 9.91
CA ALA A 44 -9.62 -8.48 8.49
C ALA A 44 -9.79 -9.96 8.10
N PHE A 45 -8.90 -10.84 8.56
CA PHE A 45 -8.98 -12.28 8.32
C PHE A 45 -10.27 -12.86 8.89
N VAL A 46 -10.59 -12.58 10.16
CA VAL A 46 -11.82 -13.08 10.79
C VAL A 46 -13.06 -12.56 10.07
N GLY A 47 -13.09 -11.25 9.75
CA GLY A 47 -14.21 -10.65 9.04
C GLY A 47 -14.44 -11.27 7.65
N LEU A 48 -13.37 -11.46 6.88
CA LEU A 48 -13.44 -12.10 5.56
C LEU A 48 -13.78 -13.60 5.68
N ALA A 49 -13.22 -14.30 6.67
CA ALA A 49 -13.53 -15.71 6.89
C ALA A 49 -15.02 -15.91 7.21
N VAL A 50 -15.57 -15.11 8.11
CA VAL A 50 -17.01 -15.16 8.43
C VAL A 50 -17.86 -14.83 7.19
N TYR A 51 -17.49 -13.79 6.46
CA TYR A 51 -18.19 -13.39 5.23
C TYR A 51 -18.23 -14.53 4.20
N PHE A 52 -17.10 -15.16 3.90
CA PHE A 52 -17.03 -16.24 2.92
C PHE A 52 -17.70 -17.54 3.41
N LEU A 53 -17.64 -17.84 4.72
CA LEU A 53 -18.35 -18.98 5.28
C LEU A 53 -19.88 -18.84 5.13
N ILE A 54 -20.39 -17.60 5.22
CA ILE A 54 -21.84 -17.35 5.05
C ILE A 54 -22.24 -17.42 3.58
N ILE A 55 -21.43 -16.86 2.65
CA ILE A 55 -21.80 -16.81 1.23
C ILE A 55 -21.57 -18.13 0.54
N ASN A 56 -20.37 -18.70 0.63
CA ASN A 56 -20.03 -19.97 0.01
C ASN A 56 -18.74 -20.56 0.62
N PRO A 57 -18.87 -21.59 1.47
CA PRO A 57 -17.71 -22.25 2.11
C PRO A 57 -16.69 -22.81 1.11
N ASN A 58 -17.09 -23.08 -0.13
CA ASN A 58 -16.19 -23.63 -1.15
C ASN A 58 -15.06 -22.68 -1.54
N TYR A 59 -15.18 -21.38 -1.23
CA TYR A 59 -14.07 -20.43 -1.46
C TYR A 59 -12.82 -20.70 -0.61
N PHE A 60 -12.92 -21.52 0.44
CA PHE A 60 -11.77 -21.97 1.22
C PHE A 60 -11.03 -23.16 0.62
N TYR A 61 -11.58 -23.80 -0.41
CA TYR A 61 -10.86 -24.87 -1.10
C TYR A 61 -9.76 -24.29 -1.97
N LEU A 62 -8.53 -24.44 -1.49
CA LEU A 62 -7.33 -24.00 -2.19
C LEU A 62 -6.55 -25.23 -2.63
N ASP A 63 -6.20 -25.28 -3.90
CA ASP A 63 -5.31 -26.31 -4.45
C ASP A 63 -3.97 -26.32 -3.70
N ARG A 64 -3.48 -27.51 -3.37
CA ARG A 64 -2.24 -27.68 -2.62
C ARG A 64 -1.03 -26.99 -3.30
N SER A 65 -1.05 -26.89 -4.62
CA SER A 65 -0.05 -26.17 -5.41
C SER A 65 -0.03 -24.66 -5.20
N MET A 66 -1.12 -24.07 -4.69
CA MET A 66 -1.24 -22.63 -4.47
C MET A 66 -0.82 -22.17 -3.09
N TRP A 67 -0.70 -23.07 -2.11
CA TRP A 67 -0.35 -22.72 -0.73
C TRP A 67 0.95 -21.92 -0.63
N GLY A 68 2.00 -22.32 -1.37
CA GLY A 68 3.26 -21.60 -1.39
C GLY A 68 3.12 -20.16 -1.89
N LYS A 69 2.32 -19.95 -2.94
CA LYS A 69 2.07 -18.61 -3.51
C LYS A 69 1.28 -17.73 -2.55
N VAL A 70 0.25 -18.30 -1.92
CA VAL A 70 -0.59 -17.59 -0.94
C VAL A 70 0.23 -17.22 0.30
N PHE A 71 1.06 -18.14 0.81
CA PHE A 71 1.94 -17.87 1.93
C PHE A 71 2.94 -16.76 1.62
N LEU A 72 3.60 -16.84 0.46
CA LEU A 72 4.57 -15.84 0.03
C LEU A 72 3.90 -14.46 -0.16
N GLY A 73 2.75 -14.42 -0.82
CA GLY A 73 1.97 -13.18 -0.98
C GLY A 73 1.53 -12.59 0.37
N GLY A 74 1.01 -13.44 1.26
CA GLY A 74 0.63 -13.03 2.62
C GLY A 74 1.81 -12.50 3.44
N PHE A 75 2.98 -13.12 3.32
CA PHE A 75 4.21 -12.66 3.96
C PHE A 75 4.61 -11.25 3.49
N PHE A 76 4.66 -11.02 2.18
CA PHE A 76 5.01 -9.70 1.64
C PHE A 76 3.97 -8.62 2.00
N ILE A 77 2.68 -8.96 1.97
CA ILE A 77 1.63 -8.03 2.41
C ILE A 77 1.79 -7.71 3.91
N GLY A 78 2.06 -8.70 4.74
CA GLY A 78 2.30 -8.49 6.17
C GLY A 78 3.52 -7.62 6.44
N LEU A 79 4.62 -7.86 5.71
CA LEU A 79 5.84 -7.08 5.80
C LEU A 79 5.58 -5.62 5.35
N HIS A 80 4.88 -5.43 4.22
CA HIS A 80 4.47 -4.11 3.73
C HIS A 80 3.68 -3.33 4.80
N TRP A 81 2.64 -3.91 5.37
CA TRP A 81 1.85 -3.23 6.40
C TRP A 81 2.64 -2.94 7.67
N PHE A 82 3.52 -3.85 8.08
CA PHE A 82 4.40 -3.62 9.23
C PHE A 82 5.35 -2.43 8.97
N THR A 83 6.08 -2.43 7.86
CA THR A 83 7.01 -1.35 7.51
C THR A 83 6.30 -0.02 7.31
N PHE A 84 5.10 -0.04 6.73
CA PHE A 84 4.25 1.14 6.58
C PHE A 84 3.86 1.77 7.93
N PHE A 85 3.32 0.99 8.88
CA PHE A 85 2.97 1.53 10.18
C PHE A 85 4.19 1.92 11.00
N TYR A 86 5.28 1.19 10.85
CA TYR A 86 6.54 1.56 11.49
C TYR A 86 7.05 2.91 10.98
N ALA A 87 7.05 3.14 9.68
CA ALA A 87 7.38 4.42 9.08
C ALA A 87 6.47 5.55 9.58
N ILE A 88 5.15 5.32 9.67
CA ILE A 88 4.19 6.31 10.23
C ILE A 88 4.54 6.67 11.67
N LYS A 89 4.95 5.70 12.49
CA LYS A 89 5.31 5.95 13.90
C LYS A 89 6.56 6.83 14.03
N ILE A 90 7.58 6.60 13.22
CA ILE A 90 8.88 7.27 13.33
C ILE A 90 8.99 8.54 12.47
N ALA A 91 8.46 8.56 11.25
CA ALA A 91 8.55 9.70 10.34
C ALA A 91 7.25 10.51 10.19
N GLY A 92 6.12 9.97 10.68
CA GLY A 92 4.83 10.63 10.58
C GLY A 92 4.06 10.28 9.30
N VAL A 93 2.76 10.61 9.30
CA VAL A 93 1.82 10.23 8.23
C VAL A 93 2.17 10.90 6.90
N SER A 94 2.44 12.19 6.93
CA SER A 94 2.69 13.01 5.73
C SER A 94 3.89 12.50 4.94
N LEU A 95 5.03 12.33 5.62
CA LEU A 95 6.26 11.82 5.00
C LEU A 95 6.09 10.40 4.46
N THR A 96 5.48 9.51 5.26
CA THR A 96 5.25 8.12 4.85
C THR A 96 4.38 8.05 3.60
N LEU A 97 3.26 8.76 3.54
CA LEU A 97 2.37 8.76 2.37
C LEU A 97 3.02 9.39 1.14
N SER A 98 3.83 10.44 1.33
CA SER A 98 4.57 11.06 0.23
C SER A 98 5.60 10.10 -0.37
N MET A 99 6.30 9.32 0.47
CA MET A 99 7.23 8.29 0.01
C MET A 99 6.52 7.13 -0.68
N MET A 100 5.38 6.66 -0.15
CA MET A 100 4.58 5.62 -0.81
C MET A 100 4.06 6.06 -2.19
N ALA A 101 3.79 7.34 -2.39
CA ALA A 101 3.40 7.85 -3.70
C ALA A 101 4.48 7.62 -4.78
N SER A 102 5.75 7.42 -4.37
CA SER A 102 6.83 7.02 -5.27
C SER A 102 6.63 5.64 -5.90
N GLY A 103 5.85 4.77 -5.28
CA GLY A 103 5.50 3.46 -5.82
C GLY A 103 4.80 3.57 -7.19
N ALA A 104 3.99 4.60 -7.40
CA ALA A 104 3.37 4.87 -8.70
C ALA A 104 4.41 5.19 -9.78
N LEU A 105 5.47 5.94 -9.41
CA LEU A 105 6.60 6.21 -10.30
C LEU A 105 7.37 4.94 -10.64
N ILE A 106 7.70 4.15 -9.63
CA ILE A 106 8.43 2.89 -9.80
C ILE A 106 7.64 1.96 -10.72
N THR A 107 6.33 1.83 -10.47
CA THR A 107 5.44 1.02 -11.31
C THR A 107 5.39 1.54 -12.74
N ALA A 108 5.28 2.83 -12.95
CA ALA A 108 5.26 3.45 -14.28
C ALA A 108 6.54 3.18 -15.09
N LEU A 109 7.68 3.03 -14.43
CA LEU A 109 8.96 2.73 -15.06
C LEU A 109 9.22 1.23 -15.23
N ILE A 110 8.87 0.42 -14.22
CA ILE A 110 9.17 -1.02 -14.21
C ILE A 110 8.13 -1.81 -15.04
N ASP A 111 6.84 -1.45 -14.98
CA ASP A 111 5.79 -2.17 -15.71
C ASP A 111 6.04 -2.24 -17.24
N PRO A 112 6.45 -1.15 -17.93
CA PRO A 112 6.82 -1.25 -19.34
C PRO A 112 7.97 -2.21 -19.62
N LEU A 113 8.98 -2.24 -18.73
CA LEU A 113 10.14 -3.13 -18.89
C LEU A 113 9.75 -4.60 -18.71
N LEU A 114 8.90 -4.92 -17.75
CA LEU A 114 8.44 -6.28 -17.49
C LEU A 114 7.49 -6.80 -18.57
N ASN A 115 6.62 -5.93 -19.09
CA ASN A 115 5.60 -6.30 -20.08
C ASN A 115 6.02 -6.01 -21.52
N GLY A 116 7.26 -5.58 -21.77
CA GLY A 116 7.79 -5.33 -23.12
C GLY A 116 7.12 -4.17 -23.87
N ARG A 117 6.39 -3.29 -23.15
CA ARG A 117 5.77 -2.10 -23.75
C ARG A 117 6.75 -0.91 -23.77
N LYS A 118 6.52 0.03 -24.69
CA LYS A 118 7.29 1.28 -24.71
C LYS A 118 6.86 2.20 -23.58
N ILE A 119 7.85 2.82 -22.92
CA ILE A 119 7.62 3.87 -21.93
C ILE A 119 7.03 5.09 -22.65
N LEU A 120 5.96 5.65 -22.14
CA LEU A 120 5.31 6.82 -22.72
C LEU A 120 5.99 8.11 -22.24
N LYS A 121 6.08 9.12 -23.11
CA LYS A 121 6.77 10.39 -22.77
C LYS A 121 6.21 11.05 -21.50
N HIS A 122 4.90 10.97 -21.28
CA HIS A 122 4.29 11.54 -20.08
C HIS A 122 4.64 10.75 -18.81
N GLU A 123 4.87 9.43 -18.89
CA GLU A 123 5.36 8.63 -17.76
C GLU A 123 6.74 9.10 -17.31
N VAL A 124 7.65 9.37 -18.26
CA VAL A 124 8.98 9.91 -17.97
C VAL A 124 8.87 11.31 -17.35
N PHE A 125 8.02 12.18 -17.91
CA PHE A 125 7.84 13.53 -17.41
C PHE A 125 7.31 13.55 -15.97
N PHE A 126 6.20 12.86 -15.70
CA PHE A 126 5.63 12.79 -14.35
C PHE A 126 6.53 12.03 -13.38
N GLY A 127 7.22 11.01 -13.87
CA GLY A 127 8.23 10.29 -13.11
C GLY A 127 9.39 11.17 -12.65
N GLY A 128 9.93 11.97 -13.55
CA GLY A 128 10.96 12.95 -13.22
C GLY A 128 10.51 14.00 -12.20
N PHE A 129 9.26 14.48 -12.36
CA PHE A 129 8.67 15.44 -11.42
C PHE A 129 8.47 14.84 -10.01
N ALA A 130 8.01 13.59 -9.94
CA ALA A 130 7.88 12.87 -8.68
C ALA A 130 9.25 12.61 -8.02
N ALA A 131 10.27 12.23 -8.80
CA ALA A 131 11.63 12.04 -8.29
C ALA A 131 12.23 13.33 -7.71
N LEU A 132 11.99 14.48 -8.35
CA LEU A 132 12.38 15.79 -7.80
C LEU A 132 11.67 16.09 -6.47
N GLY A 133 10.36 15.83 -6.38
CA GLY A 133 9.61 15.98 -5.14
C GLY A 133 10.18 15.13 -4.00
N ILE A 134 10.52 13.87 -4.28
CA ILE A 134 11.16 12.96 -3.31
C ILE A 134 12.51 13.53 -2.86
N GLY A 135 13.32 14.03 -3.81
CA GLY A 135 14.62 14.64 -3.50
C GLY A 135 14.50 15.86 -2.56
N VAL A 136 13.50 16.72 -2.79
CA VAL A 136 13.20 17.86 -1.91
C VAL A 136 12.79 17.41 -0.51
N ILE A 137 11.94 16.37 -0.41
CA ILE A 137 11.54 15.82 0.90
C ILE A 137 12.75 15.25 1.64
N TYR A 138 13.60 14.50 0.97
CA TYR A 138 14.82 13.95 1.57
C TYR A 138 15.76 15.04 2.10
N GLN A 139 15.92 16.13 1.34
CA GLN A 139 16.77 17.25 1.75
C GLN A 139 16.18 18.06 2.92
N ALA A 140 14.86 18.25 2.93
CA ALA A 140 14.18 19.03 3.98
C ALA A 140 14.04 18.28 5.30
N GLU A 141 13.92 16.94 5.27
CA GLU A 141 13.57 16.08 6.41
C GLU A 141 14.66 15.04 6.69
N PHE A 142 15.93 15.43 6.52
CA PHE A 142 17.07 14.52 6.68
C PHE A 142 17.15 13.87 8.07
N GLU A 143 16.65 14.52 9.11
CA GLU A 143 16.56 13.98 10.48
C GLU A 143 15.67 12.72 10.54
N HIS A 144 14.72 12.57 9.62
CA HIS A 144 13.82 11.41 9.52
C HIS A 144 14.29 10.37 8.51
N PHE A 145 15.57 10.37 8.13
CA PHE A 145 16.15 9.51 7.09
C PHE A 145 15.76 8.04 7.20
N ILE A 146 15.82 7.46 8.41
CA ILE A 146 15.47 6.05 8.64
C ILE A 146 13.99 5.80 8.32
N GLY A 147 13.09 6.65 8.82
CA GLY A 147 11.66 6.54 8.58
C GLY A 147 11.27 6.69 7.11
N ILE A 148 11.91 7.64 6.43
CA ILE A 148 11.71 7.88 5.00
C ILE A 148 12.18 6.68 4.18
N SER A 149 13.35 6.11 4.51
CA SER A 149 13.88 4.92 3.82
C SER A 149 12.98 3.70 4.02
N ILE A 150 12.44 3.49 5.21
CA ILE A 150 11.51 2.39 5.49
C ILE A 150 10.17 2.61 4.76
N ALA A 151 9.67 3.85 4.70
CA ALA A 151 8.47 4.18 3.95
C ALA A 151 8.63 3.94 2.44
N PHE A 152 9.81 4.21 1.90
CA PHE A 152 10.13 3.94 0.50
C PHE A 152 10.20 2.45 0.17
N LEU A 153 10.63 1.64 1.13
CA LEU A 153 10.73 0.18 1.00
C LEU A 153 9.41 -0.56 1.31
N SER A 154 8.44 0.13 1.91
CA SER A 154 7.14 -0.46 2.22
C SER A 154 6.24 -0.58 1.00
#